data_3b17f0f3627767114dd0bc67297e3650
#
_entry.id   3b17f0f3627767114dd0bc67297e3650
#
_cell.length_a   1.000
_cell.length_b   1.000
_cell.length_c   1.000
_cell.angle_alpha   90.00
_cell.angle_beta   90.00
_cell.angle_gamma   90.00
#
_symmetry.space_group_name_H-M   'P 1'
#
loop_
_entity.id
_entity.type
_entity.pdbx_description
1 polymer ?
#
loop_
_entity_poly.entity_id
_entity_poly.type
_entity_poly.pdbx_seq_one_letter_code
_entity_poly.pdbx_strand_id
1 'polypeptide(L)'
;MWSMEEIKNMKYPYELFTDDIDEIKNRYVELMRIYHPELNDNKEEYIEVMQKINHLYTEAEESINIGEWNKPGFIKLKLIDGKCYTMSFRISHNFELGKMYIGDNTILYLLDKENEKLALNAIKKIESLKYVNEDMKKEFYKCFPKVCADFKTITGKIGIVIEKDEDLILLKDLLSYSNGKLLASTVNWVLNSLYNIVCFIHFNGLTHNGISIENYFISTKNQYGALLGGWWYSVDEGKELIGISKDIFNIMPYEMKEIKNSNAKLDLESIKLLGRTLLGDKSGILLTTDSNIPRSLSIWLRENTTGNSFEEYSVWSNISNYFGERNIVKTSIDKDELYRKLGGN
;
A
#
# COMPACT_ATOMS: atom_id res chain seq x y z
N MET A 1 -1.34 38.74 1.48
CA MET A 1 -0.08 38.89 0.71
C MET A 1 0.99 38.15 1.49
N TRP A 2 1.76 37.25 0.87
CA TRP A 2 2.82 36.53 1.54
C TRP A 2 4.02 37.42 1.82
N SER A 3 4.65 37.28 2.97
CA SER A 3 5.94 37.94 3.25
C SER A 3 7.09 37.25 2.52
N MET A 4 8.22 37.95 2.37
CA MET A 4 9.42 37.37 1.74
C MET A 4 9.90 36.14 2.51
N GLU A 5 9.85 36.16 3.83
CA GLU A 5 10.25 35.03 4.68
C GLU A 5 9.34 33.83 4.51
N GLU A 6 8.02 34.03 4.42
CA GLU A 6 7.08 32.95 4.13
C GLU A 6 7.38 32.30 2.78
N ILE A 7 7.61 33.10 1.72
CA ILE A 7 7.91 32.56 0.38
C ILE A 7 9.23 31.77 0.38
N LYS A 8 10.28 32.27 1.03
CA LYS A 8 11.58 31.58 1.14
C LYS A 8 11.44 30.20 1.80
N ASN A 9 10.53 30.07 2.77
CA ASN A 9 10.31 28.83 3.52
C ASN A 9 9.37 27.84 2.82
N MET A 10 8.62 28.23 1.79
CA MET A 10 7.76 27.34 1.02
C MET A 10 8.59 26.24 0.35
N LYS A 11 8.07 25.03 0.35
CA LYS A 11 8.75 23.86 -0.22
C LYS A 11 8.09 23.34 -1.48
N TYR A 12 6.79 23.53 -1.58
CA TYR A 12 5.96 22.88 -2.61
C TYR A 12 5.12 23.90 -3.39
N PRO A 13 4.85 23.63 -4.67
CA PRO A 13 4.06 24.55 -5.52
C PRO A 13 2.69 24.91 -4.97
N TYR A 14 1.98 23.95 -4.34
CA TYR A 14 0.63 24.17 -3.80
C TYR A 14 0.56 25.18 -2.65
N GLU A 15 1.70 25.55 -2.06
CA GLU A 15 1.76 26.57 -1.00
C GLU A 15 1.60 28.00 -1.56
N LEU A 16 1.93 28.18 -2.84
CA LEU A 16 1.90 29.48 -3.52
C LEU A 16 0.93 29.52 -4.69
N PHE A 17 0.71 28.40 -5.38
CA PHE A 17 -0.04 28.26 -6.61
C PHE A 17 -1.21 27.28 -6.47
N THR A 18 -2.16 27.35 -7.42
CA THR A 18 -3.31 26.45 -7.55
C THR A 18 -3.06 25.38 -8.62
N ASP A 19 -4.06 24.55 -8.90
CA ASP A 19 -4.05 23.53 -9.96
C ASP A 19 -4.68 24.01 -11.28
N ASP A 20 -4.81 25.33 -11.44
CA ASP A 20 -5.30 25.99 -12.67
C ASP A 20 -4.19 26.79 -13.34
N ILE A 21 -3.92 26.50 -14.60
CA ILE A 21 -2.80 27.11 -15.35
C ILE A 21 -2.95 28.63 -15.53
N ASP A 22 -4.17 29.11 -15.69
CA ASP A 22 -4.41 30.54 -15.88
C ASP A 22 -4.28 31.29 -14.57
N GLU A 23 -4.75 30.71 -13.47
CA GLU A 23 -4.54 31.25 -12.12
C GLU A 23 -3.05 31.28 -11.75
N ILE A 24 -2.29 30.22 -12.07
CA ILE A 24 -0.85 30.18 -11.83
C ILE A 24 -0.13 31.32 -12.56
N LYS A 25 -0.43 31.53 -13.85
CA LYS A 25 0.17 32.60 -14.66
C LYS A 25 -0.16 33.98 -14.10
N ASN A 26 -1.43 34.22 -13.76
CA ASN A 26 -1.86 35.48 -13.20
C ASN A 26 -1.16 35.74 -11.86
N ARG A 27 -1.10 34.74 -11.00
CA ARG A 27 -0.42 34.79 -9.70
C ARG A 27 1.07 35.06 -9.84
N TYR A 28 1.73 34.40 -10.76
CA TYR A 28 3.14 34.61 -11.06
C TYR A 28 3.41 36.06 -11.52
N VAL A 29 2.59 36.59 -12.43
CA VAL A 29 2.70 38.02 -12.86
C VAL A 29 2.50 39.01 -11.71
N GLU A 30 1.56 38.75 -10.80
CA GLU A 30 1.37 39.57 -9.59
C GLU A 30 2.63 39.53 -8.69
N LEU A 31 3.19 38.35 -8.44
CA LEU A 31 4.40 38.17 -7.63
C LEU A 31 5.62 38.85 -8.28
N MET A 32 5.75 38.75 -9.61
CA MET A 32 6.77 39.46 -10.38
C MET A 32 6.71 40.99 -10.16
N ARG A 33 5.52 41.58 -10.20
CA ARG A 33 5.36 43.02 -9.99
C ARG A 33 5.77 43.47 -8.59
N ILE A 34 5.65 42.59 -7.58
CA ILE A 34 5.97 42.91 -6.18
C ILE A 34 7.45 42.63 -5.86
N TYR A 35 7.96 41.47 -6.32
CA TYR A 35 9.26 40.95 -5.87
C TYR A 35 10.36 41.02 -6.94
N HIS A 36 10.11 41.61 -8.13
CA HIS A 36 11.14 41.70 -9.16
C HIS A 36 12.35 42.49 -8.67
N PRO A 37 13.57 41.96 -8.76
CA PRO A 37 14.79 42.63 -8.25
C PRO A 37 14.97 44.06 -8.82
N GLU A 38 14.77 44.22 -10.13
CA GLU A 38 14.92 45.56 -10.79
C GLU A 38 13.94 46.59 -10.27
N LEU A 39 12.78 46.19 -9.76
CA LEU A 39 11.80 47.12 -9.16
C LEU A 39 12.07 47.39 -7.68
N ASN A 40 13.06 46.71 -7.09
CA ASN A 40 13.41 46.75 -5.67
C ASN A 40 14.91 46.98 -5.44
N ASP A 41 15.53 47.85 -6.25
CA ASP A 41 16.92 48.27 -6.15
C ASP A 41 17.95 47.12 -6.23
N ASN A 42 17.58 45.96 -6.81
CA ASN A 42 18.39 44.75 -6.93
C ASN A 42 18.95 44.23 -5.58
N LYS A 43 18.20 44.43 -4.49
CA LYS A 43 18.61 43.90 -3.17
C LYS A 43 18.62 42.39 -3.19
N GLU A 44 19.62 41.82 -2.56
CA GLU A 44 19.89 40.34 -2.56
C GLU A 44 18.66 39.52 -2.08
N GLU A 45 17.94 40.01 -1.07
CA GLU A 45 16.75 39.36 -0.54
C GLU A 45 15.62 39.19 -1.58
N TYR A 46 15.45 40.14 -2.52
CA TYR A 46 14.48 40.10 -3.62
C TYR A 46 14.94 39.12 -4.71
N ILE A 47 16.25 39.01 -4.94
CA ILE A 47 16.82 38.02 -5.87
C ILE A 47 16.53 36.60 -5.37
N GLU A 48 16.78 36.32 -4.09
CA GLU A 48 16.48 35.02 -3.49
C GLU A 48 14.99 34.66 -3.53
N VAL A 49 14.13 35.61 -3.16
CA VAL A 49 12.67 35.40 -3.21
C VAL A 49 12.21 35.12 -4.63
N MET A 50 12.71 35.89 -5.60
CA MET A 50 12.32 35.71 -7.00
C MET A 50 12.81 34.38 -7.57
N GLN A 51 14.01 33.94 -7.22
CA GLN A 51 14.52 32.59 -7.57
C GLN A 51 13.58 31.51 -7.01
N LYS A 52 13.12 31.68 -5.76
CA LYS A 52 12.18 30.73 -5.14
C LYS A 52 10.84 30.71 -5.84
N ILE A 53 10.29 31.88 -6.16
CA ILE A 53 9.03 31.99 -6.92
C ILE A 53 9.16 31.31 -8.29
N ASN A 54 10.25 31.56 -9.02
CA ASN A 54 10.50 30.93 -10.30
C ASN A 54 10.57 29.40 -10.22
N HIS A 55 11.26 28.89 -9.21
CA HIS A 55 11.35 27.45 -8.96
C HIS A 55 9.98 26.83 -8.72
N LEU A 56 9.19 27.39 -7.78
CA LEU A 56 7.83 26.91 -7.48
C LEU A 56 6.87 27.05 -8.67
N TYR A 57 7.02 28.12 -9.48
CA TYR A 57 6.24 28.30 -10.70
C TYR A 57 6.53 27.21 -11.72
N THR A 58 7.82 26.92 -11.97
CA THR A 58 8.24 25.87 -12.91
C THR A 58 7.70 24.51 -12.47
N GLU A 59 7.82 24.16 -11.19
CA GLU A 59 7.29 22.91 -10.65
C GLU A 59 5.74 22.83 -10.75
N ALA A 60 5.04 23.96 -10.54
CA ALA A 60 3.60 24.04 -10.70
C ALA A 60 3.17 23.82 -12.16
N GLU A 61 3.85 24.50 -13.11
CA GLU A 61 3.61 24.34 -14.55
C GLU A 61 3.87 22.90 -15.02
N GLU A 62 4.97 22.28 -14.58
CA GLU A 62 5.30 20.89 -14.85
C GLU A 62 4.20 19.94 -14.33
N SER A 63 3.75 20.14 -13.08
CA SER A 63 2.70 19.33 -12.46
C SER A 63 1.39 19.37 -13.26
N ILE A 64 0.99 20.55 -13.74
CA ILE A 64 -0.21 20.70 -14.59
C ILE A 64 0.01 20.05 -15.97
N ASN A 65 1.18 20.24 -16.59
CA ASN A 65 1.50 19.68 -17.89
C ASN A 65 1.49 18.15 -17.90
N ILE A 66 2.01 17.51 -16.85
CA ILE A 66 1.92 16.05 -16.65
C ILE A 66 0.54 15.62 -16.15
N GLY A 67 -0.34 16.56 -15.77
CA GLY A 67 -1.68 16.27 -15.28
C GLY A 67 -1.73 15.61 -13.91
N GLU A 68 -0.73 15.86 -13.07
CA GLU A 68 -0.64 15.33 -11.71
C GLU A 68 -0.49 16.48 -10.71
N TRP A 69 -1.55 16.82 -9.99
CA TRP A 69 -1.50 17.81 -8.92
C TRP A 69 -1.63 17.15 -7.55
N ASN A 70 -0.57 17.27 -6.74
CA ASN A 70 -0.49 16.69 -5.41
C ASN A 70 -0.33 17.77 -4.36
N LYS A 71 -1.15 17.68 -3.30
CA LYS A 71 -0.96 18.42 -2.05
C LYS A 71 -1.26 17.49 -0.86
N PRO A 72 -0.88 17.84 0.37
CA PRO A 72 -1.20 17.01 1.53
C PRO A 72 -2.68 16.63 1.56
N GLY A 73 -2.96 15.33 1.64
CA GLY A 73 -4.31 14.81 1.69
C GLY A 73 -5.13 14.86 0.40
N PHE A 74 -4.58 15.28 -0.73
CA PHE A 74 -5.33 15.41 -1.98
C PHE A 74 -4.48 15.15 -3.22
N ILE A 75 -5.05 14.43 -4.20
CA ILE A 75 -4.48 14.23 -5.53
C ILE A 75 -5.52 14.51 -6.60
N LYS A 76 -5.10 15.15 -7.70
CA LYS A 76 -5.86 15.35 -8.93
C LYS A 76 -5.05 14.82 -10.12
N LEU A 77 -5.65 13.95 -10.91
CA LEU A 77 -5.02 13.29 -12.06
C LEU A 77 -5.82 13.59 -13.31
N LYS A 78 -5.16 14.03 -14.38
CA LYS A 78 -5.78 14.24 -15.69
C LYS A 78 -5.74 12.94 -16.48
N LEU A 79 -6.90 12.51 -16.98
CA LEU A 79 -7.09 11.26 -17.69
C LEU A 79 -6.98 11.45 -19.22
N ILE A 80 -6.73 10.35 -19.94
CA ILE A 80 -6.62 10.37 -21.41
C ILE A 80 -7.94 10.78 -22.11
N ASP A 81 -9.09 10.59 -21.46
CA ASP A 81 -10.40 11.02 -21.96
C ASP A 81 -10.72 12.50 -21.70
N GLY A 82 -9.78 13.24 -21.14
CA GLY A 82 -9.90 14.66 -20.79
C GLY A 82 -10.55 14.95 -19.45
N LYS A 83 -11.08 13.93 -18.76
CA LYS A 83 -11.62 14.08 -17.40
C LYS A 83 -10.51 14.20 -16.37
N CYS A 84 -10.90 14.54 -15.13
CA CYS A 84 -10.01 14.51 -13.97
C CYS A 84 -10.53 13.50 -12.96
N TYR A 85 -9.62 12.69 -12.42
CA TYR A 85 -9.84 11.91 -11.21
C TYR A 85 -9.29 12.68 -10.01
N THR A 86 -10.08 12.78 -8.93
CA THR A 86 -9.67 13.42 -7.69
C THR A 86 -9.89 12.49 -6.51
N MET A 87 -8.99 12.52 -5.54
CA MET A 87 -9.09 11.72 -4.34
C MET A 87 -8.53 12.47 -3.14
N SER A 88 -9.27 12.45 -2.02
CA SER A 88 -8.70 12.77 -0.71
C SER A 88 -8.10 11.52 -0.09
N PHE A 89 -6.91 11.62 0.48
CA PHE A 89 -6.22 10.49 1.09
C PHE A 89 -5.63 10.85 2.46
N ARG A 90 -5.45 9.84 3.29
CA ARG A 90 -4.88 9.96 4.65
C ARG A 90 -3.36 9.84 4.62
N ILE A 91 -2.84 8.90 3.84
CA ILE A 91 -1.42 8.62 3.69
C ILE A 91 -1.13 8.08 2.29
N SER A 92 0.11 8.23 1.83
CA SER A 92 0.56 7.65 0.57
C SER A 92 1.90 6.93 0.74
N HIS A 93 2.09 5.87 -0.04
CA HIS A 93 3.31 5.06 -0.04
C HIS A 93 3.81 4.85 -1.46
N ASN A 94 5.11 4.91 -1.64
CA ASN A 94 5.73 4.38 -2.86
C ASN A 94 5.83 2.86 -2.73
N PHE A 95 5.60 2.15 -3.82
CA PHE A 95 5.85 0.72 -3.96
C PHE A 95 6.57 0.45 -5.28
N GLU A 96 7.02 -0.77 -5.52
CA GLU A 96 7.90 -1.10 -6.64
C GLU A 96 7.31 -0.83 -8.05
N LEU A 97 5.99 -0.75 -8.18
CA LEU A 97 5.31 -0.52 -9.46
C LEU A 97 4.76 0.91 -9.61
N GLY A 98 4.89 1.76 -8.59
CA GLY A 98 4.34 3.10 -8.60
C GLY A 98 4.03 3.66 -7.21
N LYS A 99 2.85 4.26 -7.04
CA LYS A 99 2.45 4.91 -5.79
C LYS A 99 1.04 4.50 -5.37
N MET A 100 0.85 4.27 -4.07
CA MET A 100 -0.42 3.94 -3.44
C MET A 100 -0.89 5.14 -2.60
N TYR A 101 -2.18 5.47 -2.71
CA TYR A 101 -2.85 6.48 -1.90
C TYR A 101 -3.98 5.83 -1.13
N ILE A 102 -3.97 5.95 0.20
CA ILE A 102 -4.95 5.33 1.09
C ILE A 102 -5.90 6.41 1.61
N GLY A 103 -7.16 6.34 1.19
CA GLY A 103 -8.26 7.17 1.69
C GLY A 103 -9.03 6.47 2.81
N ASP A 104 -10.16 7.07 3.20
CA ASP A 104 -11.02 6.47 4.22
C ASP A 104 -11.74 5.23 3.68
N ASN A 105 -12.34 5.31 2.49
CA ASN A 105 -13.14 4.23 1.90
C ASN A 105 -12.57 3.67 0.59
N THR A 106 -11.42 4.16 0.14
CA THR A 106 -10.81 3.75 -1.13
C THR A 106 -9.29 3.72 -1.03
N ILE A 107 -8.70 2.90 -1.89
CA ILE A 107 -7.27 2.89 -2.16
C ILE A 107 -7.09 3.13 -3.65
N LEU A 108 -6.21 4.05 -4.01
CA LEU A 108 -5.74 4.21 -5.39
C LEU A 108 -4.34 3.61 -5.51
N TYR A 109 -4.19 2.59 -6.33
CA TYR A 109 -2.90 2.14 -6.83
C TYR A 109 -2.65 2.80 -8.18
N LEU A 110 -1.63 3.66 -8.25
CA LEU A 110 -1.22 4.36 -9.45
C LEU A 110 0.09 3.72 -9.95
N LEU A 111 -0.01 2.80 -10.89
CA LEU A 111 1.12 2.08 -11.46
C LEU A 111 1.76 2.87 -12.58
N ASP A 112 3.08 2.83 -12.69
CA ASP A 112 3.83 3.44 -13.77
C ASP A 112 3.52 2.75 -15.11
N LYS A 113 3.61 3.49 -16.20
CA LYS A 113 3.16 3.06 -17.55
C LYS A 113 3.76 1.73 -18.04
N GLU A 114 4.99 1.43 -17.63
CA GLU A 114 5.69 0.18 -17.97
C GLU A 114 5.04 -1.04 -17.32
N ASN A 115 4.25 -0.83 -16.26
CA ASN A 115 3.57 -1.87 -15.49
C ASN A 115 2.11 -2.10 -15.93
N GLU A 116 1.69 -1.57 -17.10
CA GLU A 116 0.31 -1.70 -17.60
C GLU A 116 -0.18 -3.15 -17.65
N LYS A 117 0.67 -4.08 -18.10
CA LYS A 117 0.32 -5.51 -18.18
C LYS A 117 0.03 -6.10 -16.79
N LEU A 118 0.79 -5.70 -15.77
CA LEU A 118 0.59 -6.13 -14.38
C LEU A 118 -0.69 -5.53 -13.80
N ALA A 119 -1.00 -4.27 -14.10
CA ALA A 119 -2.24 -3.62 -13.69
C ALA A 119 -3.47 -4.34 -14.26
N LEU A 120 -3.48 -4.62 -15.57
CA LEU A 120 -4.57 -5.34 -16.24
C LEU A 120 -4.70 -6.78 -15.74
N ASN A 121 -3.59 -7.45 -15.42
CA ASN A 121 -3.61 -8.77 -14.80
C ASN A 121 -4.27 -8.72 -13.43
N ALA A 122 -3.95 -7.72 -12.59
CA ALA A 122 -4.57 -7.56 -11.27
C ALA A 122 -6.10 -7.47 -11.37
N ILE A 123 -6.61 -6.58 -12.23
CA ILE A 123 -8.05 -6.42 -12.45
C ILE A 123 -8.68 -7.76 -12.86
N LYS A 124 -8.12 -8.42 -13.87
CA LYS A 124 -8.61 -9.70 -14.37
C LYS A 124 -8.63 -10.79 -13.29
N LYS A 125 -7.60 -10.89 -12.45
CA LYS A 125 -7.53 -11.91 -11.39
C LYS A 125 -8.51 -11.62 -10.25
N ILE A 126 -8.66 -10.38 -9.86
CA ILE A 126 -9.67 -9.96 -8.88
C ILE A 126 -11.09 -10.33 -9.36
N GLU A 127 -11.43 -10.01 -10.61
CA GLU A 127 -12.74 -10.29 -11.20
C GLU A 127 -12.99 -11.79 -11.42
N SER A 128 -11.93 -12.60 -11.49
CA SER A 128 -12.06 -14.05 -11.69
C SER A 128 -12.42 -14.83 -10.42
N LEU A 129 -12.38 -14.20 -9.23
CA LEU A 129 -12.71 -14.85 -7.96
C LEU A 129 -14.17 -15.32 -7.92
N LYS A 130 -14.39 -16.58 -7.54
CA LYS A 130 -15.69 -17.21 -7.49
C LYS A 130 -16.03 -17.67 -6.08
N TYR A 131 -17.27 -17.47 -5.69
CA TYR A 131 -17.84 -17.95 -4.44
C TYR A 131 -18.76 -19.12 -4.74
N VAL A 132 -18.70 -20.20 -3.95
CA VAL A 132 -19.54 -21.40 -4.16
C VAL A 132 -21.00 -21.11 -3.85
N ASN A 133 -21.23 -20.27 -2.84
CA ASN A 133 -22.58 -19.93 -2.36
C ASN A 133 -22.58 -18.54 -1.70
N GLU A 134 -23.78 -18.06 -1.37
CA GLU A 134 -23.95 -16.74 -0.74
C GLU A 134 -23.36 -16.65 0.68
N ASP A 135 -23.27 -17.76 1.41
CA ASP A 135 -22.68 -17.75 2.76
C ASP A 135 -21.17 -17.56 2.67
N MET A 136 -20.49 -18.29 1.77
CA MET A 136 -19.07 -18.08 1.48
C MET A 136 -18.80 -16.64 0.99
N LYS A 137 -19.69 -16.11 0.16
CA LYS A 137 -19.57 -14.72 -0.31
C LYS A 137 -19.69 -13.72 0.84
N LYS A 138 -20.67 -13.87 1.73
CA LYS A 138 -20.85 -13.00 2.90
C LYS A 138 -19.61 -13.00 3.81
N GLU A 139 -18.99 -14.17 3.98
CA GLU A 139 -17.82 -14.33 4.84
C GLU A 139 -16.57 -13.70 4.22
N PHE A 140 -16.31 -13.98 2.94
CA PHE A 140 -15.04 -13.64 2.29
C PHE A 140 -15.08 -12.34 1.46
N TYR A 141 -16.26 -11.83 1.09
CA TYR A 141 -16.38 -10.67 0.19
C TYR A 141 -15.53 -9.46 0.63
N LYS A 142 -15.53 -9.14 1.92
CA LYS A 142 -14.79 -8.01 2.50
C LYS A 142 -13.28 -8.26 2.61
N CYS A 143 -12.83 -9.51 2.46
CA CYS A 143 -11.43 -9.89 2.56
C CYS A 143 -10.65 -9.69 1.24
N PHE A 144 -11.37 -9.43 0.14
CA PHE A 144 -10.83 -9.31 -1.20
C PHE A 144 -11.10 -7.93 -1.82
N PRO A 145 -10.24 -7.47 -2.75
CA PRO A 145 -10.43 -6.19 -3.38
C PRO A 145 -11.66 -6.19 -4.29
N LYS A 146 -12.34 -5.05 -4.32
CA LYS A 146 -13.37 -4.74 -5.30
C LYS A 146 -12.91 -3.53 -6.09
N VAL A 147 -12.70 -3.71 -7.39
CA VAL A 147 -12.33 -2.63 -8.30
C VAL A 147 -13.55 -1.74 -8.52
N CYS A 148 -13.46 -0.46 -8.09
CA CYS A 148 -14.53 0.52 -8.29
C CYS A 148 -14.35 1.29 -9.59
N ALA A 149 -13.10 1.52 -9.99
CA ALA A 149 -12.74 2.18 -11.22
C ALA A 149 -11.31 1.80 -11.61
N ASP A 150 -11.05 1.84 -12.90
CA ASP A 150 -9.72 1.86 -13.48
C ASP A 150 -9.64 2.96 -14.54
N PHE A 151 -8.46 3.51 -14.74
CA PHE A 151 -8.25 4.59 -15.69
C PHE A 151 -6.79 4.70 -16.11
N LYS A 152 -6.56 5.42 -17.20
CA LYS A 152 -5.22 5.77 -17.68
C LYS A 152 -5.05 7.29 -17.65
N THR A 153 -3.94 7.75 -17.09
CA THR A 153 -3.57 9.17 -17.06
C THR A 153 -2.97 9.61 -18.38
N ILE A 154 -2.88 10.92 -18.62
CA ILE A 154 -2.23 11.47 -19.84
C ILE A 154 -0.75 11.10 -19.94
N THR A 155 -0.08 10.79 -18.83
CA THR A 155 1.31 10.29 -18.78
C THR A 155 1.41 8.79 -19.03
N GLY A 156 0.27 8.11 -19.15
CA GLY A 156 0.20 6.67 -19.40
C GLY A 156 0.20 5.80 -18.14
N LYS A 157 0.23 6.37 -16.95
CA LYS A 157 0.08 5.61 -15.69
C LYS A 157 -1.31 5.01 -15.59
N ILE A 158 -1.42 3.86 -14.94
CA ILE A 158 -2.67 3.12 -14.75
C ILE A 158 -3.13 3.27 -13.31
N GLY A 159 -4.31 3.86 -13.11
CA GLY A 159 -4.97 3.92 -11.81
C GLY A 159 -5.92 2.74 -11.63
N ILE A 160 -5.82 2.06 -10.48
CA ILE A 160 -6.79 1.05 -10.03
C ILE A 160 -7.34 1.52 -8.68
N VAL A 161 -8.64 1.76 -8.63
CA VAL A 161 -9.33 2.21 -7.42
C VAL A 161 -10.03 1.01 -6.78
N ILE A 162 -9.65 0.71 -5.54
CA ILE A 162 -10.18 -0.40 -4.75
C ILE A 162 -11.06 0.16 -3.63
N GLU A 163 -12.26 -0.43 -3.43
CA GLU A 163 -13.11 -0.18 -2.26
C GLU A 163 -12.45 -0.73 -0.99
N LYS A 164 -12.54 0.00 0.10
CA LYS A 164 -11.97 -0.37 1.39
C LYS A 164 -12.95 -0.01 2.50
N ASP A 165 -13.14 -0.90 3.47
CA ASP A 165 -13.85 -0.55 4.70
C ASP A 165 -13.05 0.52 5.45
N GLU A 166 -13.77 1.47 6.05
CA GLU A 166 -13.18 2.65 6.70
C GLU A 166 -12.17 2.28 7.79
N ASP A 167 -12.43 1.23 8.56
CA ASP A 167 -11.60 0.80 9.71
C ASP A 167 -10.39 -0.06 9.32
N LEU A 168 -10.20 -0.36 8.03
CA LEU A 168 -9.02 -1.08 7.56
C LEU A 168 -7.78 -0.18 7.54
N ILE A 169 -6.72 -0.66 8.15
CA ILE A 169 -5.40 -0.04 8.23
C ILE A 169 -4.39 -0.93 7.50
N LEU A 170 -3.49 -0.34 6.74
CA LEU A 170 -2.39 -1.09 6.13
C LEU A 170 -1.50 -1.71 7.22
N LEU A 171 -1.18 -3.00 7.09
CA LEU A 171 -0.40 -3.71 8.10
C LEU A 171 0.99 -3.11 8.31
N LYS A 172 1.61 -2.57 7.26
CA LYS A 172 2.86 -1.81 7.31
C LYS A 172 2.74 -0.59 8.22
N ASP A 173 1.63 0.16 8.11
CA ASP A 173 1.39 1.36 8.90
C ASP A 173 1.19 1.01 10.37
N LEU A 174 0.41 -0.04 10.65
CA LEU A 174 0.26 -0.54 12.01
C LEU A 174 1.58 -0.99 12.62
N LEU A 175 2.40 -1.72 11.85
CA LEU A 175 3.71 -2.17 12.31
C LEU A 175 4.63 -0.98 12.63
N SER A 176 4.65 0.04 11.76
CA SER A 176 5.42 1.27 11.97
C SER A 176 4.94 2.04 13.20
N TYR A 177 3.62 2.18 13.37
CA TYR A 177 3.01 2.80 14.54
C TYR A 177 3.36 2.07 15.86
N SER A 178 3.52 0.74 15.79
CA SER A 178 3.88 -0.14 16.92
C SER A 178 5.40 -0.32 17.08
N ASN A 179 6.21 0.61 16.57
CA ASN A 179 7.68 0.57 16.67
C ASN A 179 8.31 -0.72 16.08
N GLY A 180 7.73 -1.26 15.01
CA GLY A 180 8.29 -2.40 14.27
C GLY A 180 8.04 -3.77 14.88
N LYS A 181 7.17 -3.89 15.90
CA LYS A 181 6.84 -5.17 16.54
C LYS A 181 5.41 -5.20 17.04
N LEU A 182 4.69 -6.30 16.78
CA LEU A 182 3.36 -6.58 17.31
C LEU A 182 3.41 -7.66 18.40
N LEU A 183 2.38 -7.69 19.24
CA LEU A 183 2.19 -8.75 20.21
C LEU A 183 1.94 -10.11 19.53
N ALA A 184 2.47 -11.20 20.09
CA ALA A 184 2.29 -12.54 19.54
C ALA A 184 0.80 -12.92 19.37
N SER A 185 -0.07 -12.46 20.28
CA SER A 185 -1.53 -12.66 20.15
C SER A 185 -2.14 -11.95 18.95
N THR A 186 -1.69 -10.73 18.64
CA THR A 186 -2.10 -10.00 17.44
C THR A 186 -1.60 -10.71 16.19
N VAL A 187 -0.35 -11.15 16.16
CA VAL A 187 0.23 -11.91 15.06
C VAL A 187 -0.53 -13.20 14.82
N ASN A 188 -0.93 -13.91 15.90
CA ASN A 188 -1.72 -15.13 15.79
C ASN A 188 -3.02 -14.93 14.99
N TRP A 189 -3.85 -13.95 15.35
CA TRP A 189 -5.10 -13.75 14.63
C TRP A 189 -4.89 -13.20 13.21
N VAL A 190 -3.87 -12.37 12.99
CA VAL A 190 -3.50 -11.89 11.64
C VAL A 190 -3.15 -13.07 10.73
N LEU A 191 -2.32 -14.00 11.21
CA LEU A 191 -1.95 -15.20 10.47
C LEU A 191 -3.14 -16.11 10.23
N ASN A 192 -4.01 -16.28 11.24
CA ASN A 192 -5.23 -17.09 11.08
C ASN A 192 -6.16 -16.53 10.00
N SER A 193 -6.37 -15.21 9.99
CA SER A 193 -7.16 -14.54 8.94
C SER A 193 -6.53 -14.70 7.56
N LEU A 194 -5.19 -14.55 7.47
CA LEU A 194 -4.47 -14.64 6.21
C LEU A 194 -4.48 -16.07 5.64
N TYR A 195 -4.38 -17.11 6.49
CA TYR A 195 -4.52 -18.50 6.04
C TYR A 195 -5.90 -18.78 5.44
N ASN A 196 -6.98 -18.30 6.04
CA ASN A 196 -8.32 -18.42 5.48
C ASN A 196 -8.41 -17.79 4.08
N ILE A 197 -7.82 -16.59 3.92
CA ILE A 197 -7.78 -15.89 2.63
C ILE A 197 -6.99 -16.69 1.60
N VAL A 198 -5.83 -17.23 1.96
CA VAL A 198 -4.98 -18.00 1.04
C VAL A 198 -5.62 -19.33 0.66
N CYS A 199 -6.27 -20.03 1.61
CA CYS A 199 -7.06 -21.22 1.28
C CYS A 199 -8.16 -20.91 0.25
N PHE A 200 -8.83 -19.76 0.36
CA PHE A 200 -9.83 -19.35 -0.62
C PHE A 200 -9.20 -19.02 -2.00
N ILE A 201 -8.03 -18.38 -2.04
CA ILE A 201 -7.31 -18.08 -3.29
C ILE A 201 -6.94 -19.39 -4.00
N HIS A 202 -6.33 -20.33 -3.27
CA HIS A 202 -5.92 -21.62 -3.81
C HIS A 202 -7.13 -22.50 -4.19
N PHE A 203 -8.24 -22.40 -3.46
CA PHE A 203 -9.52 -23.03 -3.86
C PHE A 203 -10.00 -22.50 -5.22
N ASN A 204 -9.75 -21.24 -5.56
CA ASN A 204 -10.04 -20.66 -6.87
C ASN A 204 -9.00 -21.03 -7.94
N GLY A 205 -8.03 -21.92 -7.65
CA GLY A 205 -6.97 -22.33 -8.57
C GLY A 205 -5.95 -21.23 -8.88
N LEU A 206 -5.83 -20.24 -8.00
CA LEU A 206 -4.91 -19.11 -8.13
C LEU A 206 -3.77 -19.20 -7.11
N THR A 207 -2.64 -18.56 -7.41
CA THR A 207 -1.61 -18.18 -6.44
C THR A 207 -1.46 -16.67 -6.44
N HIS A 208 -1.26 -16.07 -5.27
CA HIS A 208 -1.20 -14.61 -5.14
C HIS A 208 0.18 -14.04 -5.46
N ASN A 209 1.24 -14.68 -4.99
CA ASN A 209 2.67 -14.35 -5.21
C ASN A 209 3.10 -12.93 -4.76
N GLY A 210 2.23 -12.21 -4.04
CA GLY A 210 2.44 -10.84 -3.60
C GLY A 210 2.04 -10.59 -2.14
N ILE A 211 1.97 -11.62 -1.29
CA ILE A 211 1.56 -11.48 0.12
C ILE A 211 2.66 -10.80 0.92
N SER A 212 2.37 -9.61 1.47
CA SER A 212 3.30 -8.83 2.28
C SER A 212 2.57 -7.88 3.21
N ILE A 213 3.30 -7.27 4.15
CA ILE A 213 2.76 -6.21 5.01
C ILE A 213 2.32 -4.96 4.22
N GLU A 214 2.77 -4.79 2.98
CA GLU A 214 2.45 -3.67 2.09
C GLU A 214 1.17 -3.88 1.28
N ASN A 215 0.61 -5.10 1.31
CA ASN A 215 -0.55 -5.49 0.51
C ASN A 215 -1.74 -5.98 1.36
N TYR A 216 -1.51 -6.18 2.67
CA TYR A 216 -2.49 -6.71 3.59
C TYR A 216 -2.98 -5.63 4.55
N PHE A 217 -4.29 -5.49 4.67
CA PHE A 217 -4.98 -4.54 5.53
C PHE A 217 -5.69 -5.27 6.65
N ILE A 218 -5.82 -4.63 7.80
CA ILE A 218 -6.49 -5.22 8.96
C ILE A 218 -7.43 -4.23 9.64
N SER A 219 -8.55 -4.75 10.12
CA SER A 219 -9.45 -4.08 11.06
C SER A 219 -9.14 -4.58 12.48
N THR A 220 -8.55 -3.73 13.31
CA THR A 220 -8.31 -4.05 14.72
C THR A 220 -9.61 -4.03 15.53
N LYS A 221 -10.60 -3.27 15.09
CA LYS A 221 -11.93 -3.16 15.71
C LYS A 221 -12.78 -4.40 15.47
N ASN A 222 -12.86 -4.85 14.21
CA ASN A 222 -13.73 -5.97 13.78
C ASN A 222 -12.97 -7.29 13.63
N GLN A 223 -11.64 -7.28 13.83
CA GLN A 223 -10.75 -8.46 13.82
C GLN A 223 -10.86 -9.30 12.55
N TYR A 224 -10.77 -8.66 11.39
CA TYR A 224 -10.61 -9.33 10.11
C TYR A 224 -9.50 -8.67 9.29
N GLY A 225 -8.98 -9.41 8.33
CA GLY A 225 -8.00 -8.90 7.39
C GLY A 225 -8.50 -8.95 5.96
N ALA A 226 -7.91 -8.12 5.11
CA ALA A 226 -8.23 -8.03 3.70
C ALA A 226 -6.94 -7.93 2.87
N LEU A 227 -6.81 -8.75 1.85
CA LEU A 227 -5.66 -8.75 0.94
C LEU A 227 -6.01 -7.88 -0.28
N LEU A 228 -5.82 -6.55 -0.14
CA LEU A 228 -6.28 -5.56 -1.11
C LEU A 228 -5.25 -5.18 -2.17
N GLY A 229 -3.95 -5.50 -1.95
CA GLY A 229 -2.87 -5.22 -2.90
C GLY A 229 -2.14 -6.50 -3.35
N GLY A 230 -1.14 -6.35 -4.24
CA GLY A 230 -0.29 -7.47 -4.70
C GLY A 230 -0.86 -8.33 -5.82
N TRP A 231 -2.12 -8.12 -6.22
CA TRP A 231 -2.83 -8.91 -7.23
C TRP A 231 -2.22 -8.86 -8.63
N TRP A 232 -1.36 -7.91 -8.89
CA TRP A 232 -0.61 -7.81 -10.16
C TRP A 232 0.34 -8.97 -10.40
N TYR A 233 0.75 -9.72 -9.35
CA TYR A 233 1.58 -10.93 -9.47
C TYR A 233 0.78 -12.23 -9.48
N SER A 234 -0.53 -12.18 -9.29
CA SER A 234 -1.38 -13.37 -9.22
C SER A 234 -1.45 -14.07 -10.57
N VAL A 235 -1.32 -15.40 -10.54
CA VAL A 235 -1.45 -16.26 -11.72
C VAL A 235 -2.26 -17.50 -11.38
N ASP A 236 -2.72 -18.23 -12.41
CA ASP A 236 -3.29 -19.56 -12.19
C ASP A 236 -2.21 -20.50 -11.67
N GLU A 237 -2.55 -21.37 -10.73
CA GLU A 237 -1.60 -22.33 -10.15
C GLU A 237 -0.93 -23.17 -11.23
N GLY A 238 0.39 -23.36 -11.11
CA GLY A 238 1.20 -24.09 -12.08
C GLY A 238 1.56 -23.31 -13.34
N LYS A 239 1.10 -22.06 -13.50
CA LYS A 239 1.50 -21.19 -14.62
C LYS A 239 2.77 -20.41 -14.31
N GLU A 240 3.42 -19.92 -15.37
CA GLU A 240 4.62 -19.10 -15.25
C GLU A 240 4.34 -17.81 -14.47
N LEU A 241 5.27 -17.46 -13.58
CA LEU A 241 5.23 -16.19 -12.85
C LEU A 241 5.46 -15.01 -13.79
N ILE A 242 4.58 -14.04 -13.77
CA ILE A 242 4.65 -12.84 -14.63
C ILE A 242 5.46 -11.69 -14.01
N GLY A 243 5.82 -11.84 -12.73
CA GLY A 243 6.62 -10.92 -11.93
C GLY A 243 6.62 -11.38 -10.48
N ILE A 244 7.50 -10.78 -9.70
CA ILE A 244 7.63 -11.04 -8.27
C ILE A 244 8.37 -9.88 -7.60
N SER A 245 7.99 -9.53 -6.37
CA SER A 245 8.71 -8.52 -5.61
C SER A 245 10.08 -9.03 -5.15
N LYS A 246 11.03 -8.12 -4.94
CA LYS A 246 12.37 -8.45 -4.47
C LYS A 246 12.36 -9.22 -3.15
N ASP A 247 11.50 -8.82 -2.22
CA ASP A 247 11.41 -9.46 -0.90
C ASP A 247 10.91 -10.90 -1.00
N ILE A 248 9.89 -11.12 -1.82
CA ILE A 248 9.34 -12.47 -2.05
C ILE A 248 10.32 -13.33 -2.86
N PHE A 249 11.02 -12.75 -3.84
CA PHE A 249 12.08 -13.45 -4.58
C PHE A 249 13.17 -14.01 -3.65
N ASN A 250 13.53 -13.28 -2.59
CA ASN A 250 14.55 -13.73 -1.64
C ASN A 250 14.16 -14.97 -0.83
N ILE A 251 12.86 -15.20 -0.61
CA ILE A 251 12.34 -16.39 0.10
C ILE A 251 11.84 -17.48 -0.85
N MET A 252 11.87 -17.23 -2.15
CA MET A 252 11.37 -18.17 -3.16
C MET A 252 12.14 -19.50 -3.05
N PRO A 253 11.42 -20.65 -2.95
CA PRO A 253 12.02 -21.97 -2.98
C PRO A 253 12.89 -22.16 -4.22
N TYR A 254 14.00 -22.88 -4.06
CA TYR A 254 14.99 -23.04 -5.14
C TYR A 254 14.38 -23.63 -6.41
N GLU A 255 13.52 -24.63 -6.26
CA GLU A 255 12.84 -25.28 -7.38
C GLU A 255 12.00 -24.29 -8.20
N MET A 256 11.38 -23.31 -7.56
CA MET A 256 10.59 -22.28 -8.25
C MET A 256 11.47 -21.27 -8.98
N LYS A 257 12.70 -21.02 -8.50
CA LYS A 257 13.64 -20.10 -9.18
C LYS A 257 14.10 -20.67 -10.52
N GLU A 258 14.19 -22.01 -10.62
CA GLU A 258 14.56 -22.70 -11.87
C GLU A 258 13.37 -22.85 -12.82
N ILE A 259 12.24 -23.33 -12.33
CA ILE A 259 11.06 -23.66 -13.15
C ILE A 259 10.23 -22.42 -13.46
N LYS A 260 10.27 -21.39 -12.57
CA LYS A 260 9.49 -20.15 -12.64
C LYS A 260 7.96 -20.33 -12.67
N ASN A 261 7.47 -21.53 -12.37
CA ASN A 261 6.04 -21.79 -12.27
C ASN A 261 5.55 -21.53 -10.86
N SER A 262 4.37 -20.96 -10.76
CA SER A 262 3.71 -20.68 -9.50
C SER A 262 3.23 -21.97 -8.81
N ASN A 263 3.28 -21.97 -7.48
CA ASN A 263 2.63 -22.97 -6.65
C ASN A 263 2.28 -22.37 -5.27
N ALA A 264 1.45 -23.07 -4.52
CA ALA A 264 1.00 -22.65 -3.20
C ALA A 264 2.14 -22.36 -2.20
N LYS A 265 3.29 -23.02 -2.35
CA LYS A 265 4.43 -22.94 -1.42
C LYS A 265 4.94 -21.49 -1.26
N LEU A 266 4.95 -20.70 -2.34
CA LEU A 266 5.42 -19.32 -2.29
C LEU A 266 4.52 -18.42 -1.42
N ASP A 267 3.22 -18.57 -1.55
CA ASP A 267 2.25 -17.83 -0.71
C ASP A 267 2.39 -18.23 0.76
N LEU A 268 2.58 -19.53 1.05
CA LEU A 268 2.76 -20.05 2.40
C LEU A 268 4.06 -19.57 3.04
N GLU A 269 5.18 -19.58 2.32
CA GLU A 269 6.46 -19.00 2.77
C GLU A 269 6.33 -17.48 3.02
N SER A 270 5.56 -16.80 2.19
CA SER A 270 5.28 -15.37 2.36
C SER A 270 4.51 -15.08 3.65
N ILE A 271 3.56 -15.94 4.03
CA ILE A 271 2.83 -15.85 5.31
C ILE A 271 3.81 -16.02 6.49
N LYS A 272 4.71 -16.99 6.44
CA LYS A 272 5.71 -17.18 7.49
C LYS A 272 6.69 -16.00 7.58
N LEU A 273 7.13 -15.46 6.45
CA LEU A 273 7.93 -14.24 6.42
C LEU A 273 7.19 -13.05 7.05
N LEU A 274 5.91 -12.88 6.70
CA LEU A 274 5.05 -11.84 7.29
C LEU A 274 4.96 -12.01 8.81
N GLY A 275 4.71 -13.21 9.32
CA GLY A 275 4.67 -13.50 10.74
C GLY A 275 5.97 -13.14 11.46
N ARG A 276 7.13 -13.52 10.91
CA ARG A 276 8.45 -13.13 11.44
C ARG A 276 8.64 -11.62 11.45
N THR A 277 8.27 -10.96 10.36
CA THR A 277 8.35 -9.49 10.24
C THR A 277 7.51 -8.80 11.30
N LEU A 278 6.29 -9.25 11.55
CA LEU A 278 5.39 -8.69 12.57
C LEU A 278 5.91 -8.88 14.01
N LEU A 279 6.67 -9.95 14.26
CA LEU A 279 7.32 -10.19 15.54
C LEU A 279 8.65 -9.43 15.70
N GLY A 280 9.03 -8.60 14.71
CA GLY A 280 10.21 -7.74 14.76
C GLY A 280 11.53 -8.43 14.37
N ASP A 281 11.49 -9.67 13.87
CA ASP A 281 12.68 -10.38 13.38
C ASP A 281 12.39 -11.12 12.06
N LYS A 282 12.62 -10.45 10.96
CA LYS A 282 12.42 -11.00 9.60
C LYS A 282 13.21 -12.29 9.34
N SER A 283 14.38 -12.44 9.99
CA SER A 283 15.21 -13.64 9.88
C SER A 283 14.65 -14.84 10.64
N GLY A 284 13.91 -14.58 11.72
CA GLY A 284 13.39 -15.60 12.64
C GLY A 284 14.43 -16.17 13.62
N ILE A 285 15.68 -15.73 13.56
CA ILE A 285 16.78 -16.27 14.39
C ILE A 285 16.57 -15.92 15.85
N LEU A 286 16.20 -14.68 16.14
CA LEU A 286 16.04 -14.17 17.50
C LEU A 286 14.68 -14.51 18.12
N LEU A 287 13.69 -14.96 17.35
CA LEU A 287 12.35 -15.28 17.86
C LEU A 287 12.37 -16.35 18.96
N THR A 288 13.32 -17.27 18.93
CA THR A 288 13.44 -18.36 19.91
C THR A 288 13.99 -17.89 21.27
N THR A 289 14.61 -16.71 21.31
CA THR A 289 15.19 -16.12 22.54
C THR A 289 14.23 -15.13 23.23
N ASP A 290 13.17 -14.71 22.55
CA ASP A 290 12.17 -13.80 23.10
C ASP A 290 11.12 -14.58 23.92
N SER A 291 11.14 -14.42 25.23
CA SER A 291 10.22 -15.10 26.16
C SER A 291 8.74 -14.70 25.98
N ASN A 292 8.46 -13.59 25.28
CA ASN A 292 7.10 -13.13 24.99
C ASN A 292 6.51 -13.83 23.75
N ILE A 293 7.32 -14.60 23.01
CA ILE A 293 6.89 -15.34 21.84
C ILE A 293 6.79 -16.83 22.21
N PRO A 294 5.60 -17.45 22.09
CA PRO A 294 5.44 -18.87 22.33
C PRO A 294 6.41 -19.70 21.47
N ARG A 295 7.04 -20.68 22.12
CA ARG A 295 8.06 -21.52 21.47
C ARG A 295 7.52 -22.27 20.25
N SER A 296 6.28 -22.75 20.30
CA SER A 296 5.62 -23.40 19.15
C SER A 296 5.50 -22.47 17.95
N LEU A 297 5.16 -21.19 18.16
CA LEU A 297 5.08 -20.20 17.10
C LEU A 297 6.47 -19.92 16.50
N SER A 298 7.47 -19.69 17.34
CA SER A 298 8.83 -19.38 16.87
C SER A 298 9.46 -20.54 16.08
N ILE A 299 9.20 -21.78 16.47
CA ILE A 299 9.65 -22.97 15.76
C ILE A 299 8.94 -23.07 14.41
N TRP A 300 7.60 -23.03 14.40
CA TRP A 300 6.80 -23.18 13.19
C TRP A 300 7.10 -22.10 12.12
N LEU A 301 7.32 -20.84 12.54
CA LEU A 301 7.69 -19.76 11.62
C LEU A 301 9.03 -19.97 10.90
N ARG A 302 9.85 -20.91 11.36
CA ARG A 302 11.17 -21.26 10.80
C ARG A 302 11.17 -22.59 10.04
N GLU A 303 10.16 -23.40 10.23
CA GLU A 303 10.02 -24.66 9.51
C GLU A 303 9.59 -24.43 8.06
N ASN A 304 9.93 -25.36 7.17
CA ASN A 304 9.43 -25.35 5.79
C ASN A 304 7.92 -25.55 5.77
N THR A 305 7.25 -24.98 4.79
CA THR A 305 5.81 -25.19 4.58
C THR A 305 5.53 -26.56 3.97
N THR A 306 4.31 -27.07 4.17
CA THR A 306 3.84 -28.33 3.58
C THR A 306 3.69 -28.25 2.06
N GLY A 307 3.53 -27.03 1.51
CA GLY A 307 3.26 -26.79 0.09
C GLY A 307 1.78 -26.90 -0.30
N ASN A 308 0.90 -27.23 0.65
CA ASN A 308 -0.56 -27.25 0.48
C ASN A 308 -1.21 -26.35 1.54
N SER A 309 -2.05 -25.40 1.13
CA SER A 309 -2.62 -24.40 2.05
C SER A 309 -3.58 -25.02 3.08
N PHE A 310 -4.34 -26.03 2.74
CA PHE A 310 -5.28 -26.67 3.67
C PHE A 310 -4.54 -27.53 4.72
N GLU A 311 -3.49 -28.23 4.32
CA GLU A 311 -2.62 -28.97 5.22
C GLU A 311 -1.88 -28.02 6.17
N GLU A 312 -1.28 -26.96 5.61
CA GLU A 312 -0.56 -25.94 6.39
C GLU A 312 -1.51 -25.22 7.36
N TYR A 313 -2.75 -24.92 6.95
CA TYR A 313 -3.76 -24.36 7.84
C TYR A 313 -4.13 -25.32 8.98
N SER A 314 -4.21 -26.61 8.72
CA SER A 314 -4.44 -27.63 9.76
C SER A 314 -3.31 -27.66 10.79
N VAL A 315 -2.04 -27.61 10.34
CA VAL A 315 -0.87 -27.51 11.23
C VAL A 315 -0.92 -26.21 12.03
N TRP A 316 -1.18 -25.10 11.36
CA TRP A 316 -1.34 -23.78 11.98
C TRP A 316 -2.44 -23.75 13.04
N SER A 317 -3.62 -24.29 12.76
CA SER A 317 -4.76 -24.37 13.69
C SER A 317 -4.36 -25.04 15.00
N ASN A 318 -3.61 -26.13 14.95
CA ASN A 318 -3.13 -26.82 16.14
C ASN A 318 -2.20 -25.91 16.98
N ILE A 319 -1.33 -25.16 16.33
CA ILE A 319 -0.43 -24.22 17.00
C ILE A 319 -1.22 -23.04 17.58
N SER A 320 -2.12 -22.47 16.78
CA SER A 320 -2.95 -21.34 17.17
C SER A 320 -3.82 -21.62 18.41
N ASN A 321 -4.36 -22.81 18.53
CA ASN A 321 -5.18 -23.25 19.67
C ASN A 321 -4.40 -23.24 21.00
N TYR A 322 -3.08 -23.41 20.98
CA TYR A 322 -2.25 -23.27 22.19
C TYR A 322 -2.09 -21.84 22.70
N PHE A 323 -2.39 -20.83 21.87
CA PHE A 323 -2.40 -19.43 22.33
C PHE A 323 -3.59 -19.12 23.25
N GLY A 324 -4.64 -20.00 23.25
CA GLY A 324 -5.87 -19.86 24.03
C GLY A 324 -6.67 -18.63 23.62
N GLU A 325 -7.96 -18.64 23.85
CA GLU A 325 -8.86 -17.48 23.74
C GLU A 325 -8.45 -16.30 24.66
N ARG A 326 -7.39 -16.47 25.43
CA ARG A 326 -6.90 -15.52 26.44
C ARG A 326 -6.12 -14.41 25.74
N ASN A 327 -6.74 -13.26 25.65
CA ASN A 327 -6.18 -11.96 25.27
C ASN A 327 -6.20 -11.60 23.78
N ILE A 328 -7.35 -11.76 23.13
CA ILE A 328 -7.66 -10.86 22.04
C ILE A 328 -7.93 -9.49 22.69
N VAL A 329 -6.86 -8.74 22.92
CA VAL A 329 -7.00 -7.34 23.29
C VAL A 329 -7.59 -6.64 22.08
N LYS A 330 -8.90 -6.32 22.14
CA LYS A 330 -9.53 -5.38 21.21
C LYS A 330 -8.87 -4.02 21.41
N THR A 331 -7.71 -3.83 20.86
CA THR A 331 -7.08 -2.51 20.79
C THR A 331 -7.77 -1.75 19.66
N SER A 332 -8.75 -0.93 20.03
CA SER A 332 -9.24 0.08 19.08
C SER A 332 -8.10 1.07 18.89
N ILE A 333 -7.39 0.95 17.77
CA ILE A 333 -6.37 1.93 17.37
C ILE A 333 -7.12 3.12 16.81
N ASP A 334 -6.82 4.30 17.35
CA ASP A 334 -7.29 5.56 16.77
C ASP A 334 -6.54 5.77 15.43
N LYS A 335 -7.28 5.66 14.35
CA LYS A 335 -6.76 5.75 12.99
C LYS A 335 -6.23 7.17 12.69
N ASP A 336 -6.87 8.21 13.24
CA ASP A 336 -6.42 9.59 13.06
C ASP A 336 -5.12 9.85 13.80
N GLU A 337 -4.96 9.28 15.00
CA GLU A 337 -3.69 9.32 15.73
C GLU A 337 -2.59 8.57 14.98
N LEU A 338 -2.90 7.39 14.45
CA LEU A 338 -1.95 6.58 13.69
C LEU A 338 -1.43 7.35 12.47
N TYR A 339 -2.33 7.86 11.62
CA TYR A 339 -1.91 8.56 10.40
C TYR A 339 -1.16 9.85 10.72
N ARG A 340 -1.58 10.61 11.74
CA ARG A 340 -0.87 11.82 12.19
C ARG A 340 0.57 11.50 12.64
N LYS A 341 0.78 10.43 13.40
CA LYS A 341 2.13 9.98 13.82
C LYS A 341 3.01 9.54 12.66
N LEU A 342 2.42 9.02 11.59
CA LEU A 342 3.14 8.58 10.39
C LEU A 342 3.34 9.70 9.37
N GLY A 343 2.97 10.94 9.69
CA GLY A 343 3.09 12.08 8.78
C GLY A 343 1.99 12.13 7.71
N GLY A 344 0.87 11.44 7.93
CA GLY A 344 -0.36 11.52 7.14
C GLY A 344 -1.27 12.69 7.56
N ASN A 345 -2.44 12.77 6.93
CA ASN A 345 -3.44 13.83 7.14
C ASN A 345 -4.62 13.35 7.95
#